data_640fbf00c8577d4e1fc0f105a83326c0
#
_entry.id   640fbf00c8577d4e1fc0f105a83326c0
#
_cell.length_a   1.000
_cell.length_b   1.000
_cell.length_c   1.000
_cell.angle_alpha   90.00
_cell.angle_beta   90.00
_cell.angle_gamma   90.00
#
_symmetry.space_group_name_H-M   'P 1'
#
loop_
_entity.id
_entity.type
_entity.pdbx_description
1 polymer ?
#
loop_
_entity_poly.entity_id
_entity_poly.type
_entity_poly.pdbx_seq_one_letter_code
_entity_poly.pdbx_strand_id
1 'polypeptide(L)'
;MSLAADDRRYLWHPFTQQQGWAQEEPLIVQRAEGTDLIDTEGRRYIDGVSSLWCNVHGHRHPRIDEAVRAQLETVAHSTMLGLSHPPAIQLARRLVEIAPPGLTRVFYSDSGSTATEIAMKMAFQYWQQQGGEHRRKTRFVSLRDAYHGDTIGSVSMGGIDLFHSMYHPLLFDTFKAEPGDPSHMALILEEHAGQIAAVMMEPLVQGAAGMIVHPEGYLREVRELCDRHGVLLICDEVAVGFGRTGRMFACEHEGVAPDLLCVAKGITGGYMPLAATLATEEIYNGFLGEHEELRTFFHGHTYTGNPLACAAALATLDVFDEEHTLDNLQPKIELLGRLLEPVAELPMVNEVRRCGFMVGIELGGFPLEARMGHQVTLEARRRGAIVRPLGDVIVLMPPLAISEADLERLVVIVWEAIVDAASERELAAA
;
A
#
# COMPACT_ATOMS: atom_id res chain seq x y z
N MET A 1 17.63 22.80 23.31
CA MET A 1 16.65 21.73 23.59
C MET A 1 17.12 20.50 22.83
N SER A 2 16.82 19.27 23.29
CA SER A 2 17.17 18.05 22.55
C SER A 2 16.16 17.83 21.42
N LEU A 3 16.57 17.08 20.38
CA LEU A 3 15.65 16.70 19.28
C LEU A 3 14.40 16.01 19.81
N ALA A 4 14.52 15.13 20.82
CA ALA A 4 13.38 14.48 21.46
C ALA A 4 12.41 15.47 22.14
N ALA A 5 12.93 16.55 22.74
CA ALA A 5 12.07 17.58 23.33
C ALA A 5 11.35 18.41 22.25
N ASP A 6 12.03 18.69 21.15
CA ASP A 6 11.43 19.41 20.02
C ASP A 6 10.40 18.55 19.28
N ASP A 7 10.67 17.24 19.13
CA ASP A 7 9.72 16.26 18.59
C ASP A 7 8.39 16.29 19.38
N ARG A 8 8.47 16.08 20.70
CA ARG A 8 7.27 16.08 21.58
C ARG A 8 6.51 17.42 21.58
N ARG A 9 7.21 18.52 21.32
CA ARG A 9 6.63 19.86 21.39
C ARG A 9 5.99 20.32 20.08
N TYR A 10 6.55 19.96 18.94
CA TYR A 10 6.21 20.57 17.65
C TYR A 10 5.63 19.59 16.62
N LEU A 11 5.86 18.27 16.75
CA LEU A 11 5.37 17.31 15.79
C LEU A 11 4.05 16.66 16.26
N TRP A 12 3.14 16.51 15.30
CA TRP A 12 1.93 15.70 15.46
C TRP A 12 2.11 14.43 14.64
N HIS A 13 2.38 13.32 15.33
CA HIS A 13 2.63 12.04 14.68
C HIS A 13 1.35 11.42 14.12
N PRO A 14 1.38 10.88 12.86
CA PRO A 14 0.23 10.19 12.27
C PRO A 14 -0.06 8.87 13.00
N PHE A 15 -1.33 8.46 13.07
CA PHE A 15 -1.78 7.21 13.70
C PHE A 15 -1.23 6.99 15.12
N THR A 16 -1.02 8.03 15.88
CA THR A 16 -0.34 7.99 17.18
C THR A 16 -1.21 8.56 18.29
N GLN A 17 -1.35 7.81 19.38
CA GLN A 17 -1.94 8.32 20.62
C GLN A 17 -0.92 9.26 21.28
N GLN A 18 -1.11 10.57 21.12
CA GLN A 18 -0.10 11.59 21.47
C GLN A 18 0.25 11.60 22.97
N GLN A 19 -0.69 11.32 23.85
CA GLN A 19 -0.42 11.26 25.30
C GLN A 19 0.56 10.13 25.65
N GLY A 20 0.45 8.97 25.01
CA GLY A 20 1.39 7.86 25.16
C GLY A 20 2.75 8.19 24.58
N TRP A 21 2.76 8.75 23.36
CA TRP A 21 3.99 9.19 22.70
C TRP A 21 4.83 10.16 23.54
N ALA A 22 4.18 11.10 24.21
CA ALA A 22 4.86 12.08 25.05
C ALA A 22 5.61 11.45 26.24
N GLN A 23 5.28 10.21 26.61
CA GLN A 23 5.90 9.46 27.73
C GLN A 23 7.00 8.51 27.25
N GLU A 24 7.04 8.19 25.96
CA GLU A 24 8.05 7.30 25.39
C GLU A 24 9.28 8.07 24.90
N GLU A 25 10.45 7.41 24.87
CA GLU A 25 11.63 7.97 24.21
C GLU A 25 11.54 7.76 22.72
N PRO A 26 11.48 8.84 21.90
CA PRO A 26 11.32 8.71 20.47
C PRO A 26 12.60 8.12 19.85
N LEU A 27 12.42 7.16 18.95
CA LEU A 27 13.50 6.70 18.08
C LEU A 27 13.64 7.69 16.91
N ILE A 28 14.75 8.40 16.86
CA ILE A 28 15.01 9.44 15.86
C ILE A 28 15.99 8.91 14.83
N VAL A 29 15.49 8.61 13.62
CA VAL A 29 16.32 8.15 12.50
C VAL A 29 17.13 9.31 11.94
N GLN A 30 18.45 9.16 11.91
CA GLN A 30 19.37 10.15 11.36
C GLN A 30 19.84 9.81 9.95
N ARG A 31 20.02 8.53 9.66
CA ARG A 31 20.46 8.03 8.35
C ARG A 31 19.96 6.60 8.11
N ALA A 32 20.13 6.12 6.91
CA ALA A 32 19.77 4.77 6.54
C ALA A 32 20.74 4.23 5.49
N GLU A 33 20.92 2.91 5.40
CA GLU A 33 21.83 2.26 4.46
C GLU A 33 21.41 0.81 4.23
N GLY A 34 21.26 0.39 2.99
CA GLY A 34 20.76 -0.96 2.67
C GLY A 34 19.40 -1.20 3.31
N THR A 35 19.29 -2.17 4.18
CA THR A 35 18.05 -2.48 4.90
C THR A 35 18.02 -1.95 6.33
N ASP A 36 19.01 -1.16 6.73
CA ASP A 36 19.12 -0.63 8.09
C ASP A 36 18.70 0.83 8.19
N LEU A 37 17.94 1.13 9.23
CA LEU A 37 17.74 2.48 9.77
C LEU A 37 18.74 2.72 10.90
N ILE A 38 19.29 3.91 10.99
CA ILE A 38 20.34 4.26 11.97
C ILE A 38 19.89 5.52 12.72
N ASP A 39 19.81 5.42 14.04
CA ASP A 39 19.36 6.53 14.89
C ASP A 39 20.46 7.56 15.18
N THR A 40 20.10 8.60 15.92
CA THR A 40 21.01 9.68 16.33
C THR A 40 22.13 9.24 17.26
N GLU A 41 22.03 8.06 17.87
CA GLU A 41 23.05 7.44 18.71
C GLU A 41 23.93 6.45 17.95
N GLY A 42 23.65 6.24 16.66
CA GLY A 42 24.38 5.31 15.79
C GLY A 42 23.96 3.85 15.91
N ARG A 43 22.88 3.54 16.63
CA ARG A 43 22.32 2.18 16.72
C ARG A 43 21.64 1.83 15.40
N ARG A 44 21.81 0.58 14.97
CA ARG A 44 21.28 0.05 13.70
C ARG A 44 20.07 -0.83 13.96
N TYR A 45 19.08 -0.69 13.09
CA TYR A 45 17.84 -1.44 13.15
C TYR A 45 17.47 -1.95 11.76
N ILE A 46 17.22 -3.25 11.61
CA ILE A 46 16.67 -3.80 10.37
C ILE A 46 15.29 -3.17 10.15
N ASP A 47 15.06 -2.60 8.97
CA ASP A 47 13.77 -2.04 8.58
C ASP A 47 12.79 -3.15 8.16
N GLY A 48 12.20 -3.82 9.15
CA GLY A 48 11.31 -4.97 8.94
C GLY A 48 9.96 -4.64 8.31
N VAL A 49 9.68 -3.34 8.08
CA VAL A 49 8.41 -2.87 7.49
C VAL A 49 8.61 -1.90 6.31
N SER A 50 9.83 -1.85 5.75
CA SER A 50 10.14 -0.96 4.61
C SER A 50 9.71 0.48 4.86
N SER A 51 10.03 1.00 6.05
CA SER A 51 9.57 2.28 6.60
C SER A 51 8.05 2.31 6.79
N LEU A 52 7.26 2.45 5.74
CA LEU A 52 5.81 2.20 5.73
C LEU A 52 5.43 1.53 4.40
N TRP A 53 5.93 0.28 4.22
CA TRP A 53 5.61 -0.58 3.08
C TRP A 53 6.06 -0.03 1.72
N CYS A 54 7.00 0.91 1.70
CA CYS A 54 7.38 1.63 0.48
C CYS A 54 8.82 1.37 0.00
N ASN A 55 9.77 1.03 0.88
CA ASN A 55 11.14 0.77 0.48
C ASN A 55 11.27 -0.59 -0.23
N VAL A 56 11.77 -0.59 -1.47
CA VAL A 56 11.89 -1.79 -2.31
C VAL A 56 13.33 -2.28 -2.37
N HIS A 57 14.24 -1.42 -2.83
CA HIS A 57 15.63 -1.76 -3.15
C HIS A 57 16.62 -1.43 -2.01
N GLY A 58 16.11 -1.15 -0.81
CA GLY A 58 16.91 -0.67 0.31
C GLY A 58 17.09 0.85 0.28
N HIS A 59 17.63 1.35 1.39
CA HIS A 59 17.87 2.77 1.59
C HIS A 59 19.16 3.19 0.87
N ARG A 60 19.16 4.37 0.26
CA ARG A 60 20.30 4.96 -0.42
C ARG A 60 20.87 4.07 -1.54
N HIS A 61 20.00 3.52 -2.35
CA HIS A 61 20.43 2.77 -3.53
C HIS A 61 21.18 3.70 -4.51
N PRO A 62 22.44 3.38 -4.90
CA PRO A 62 23.27 4.32 -5.68
C PRO A 62 22.64 4.77 -6.98
N ARG A 63 21.97 3.86 -7.69
CA ARG A 63 21.29 4.13 -8.97
C ARG A 63 20.15 5.14 -8.82
N ILE A 64 19.37 5.03 -7.75
CA ILE A 64 18.22 5.92 -7.49
C ILE A 64 18.73 7.28 -6.97
N ASP A 65 19.69 7.27 -6.03
CA ASP A 65 20.36 8.48 -5.52
C ASP A 65 20.90 9.33 -6.68
N GLU A 66 21.59 8.70 -7.65
CA GLU A 66 22.18 9.38 -8.78
C GLU A 66 21.13 9.94 -9.75
N ALA A 67 20.07 9.19 -10.03
CA ALA A 67 19.00 9.66 -10.91
C ALA A 67 18.33 10.93 -10.34
N VAL A 68 18.11 10.99 -9.04
CA VAL A 68 17.54 12.17 -8.38
C VAL A 68 18.51 13.35 -8.44
N ARG A 69 19.82 13.13 -8.20
CA ARG A 69 20.85 14.19 -8.31
C ARG A 69 20.91 14.76 -9.73
N ALA A 70 20.98 13.90 -10.73
CA ALA A 70 21.01 14.32 -12.13
C ALA A 70 19.76 15.12 -12.53
N GLN A 71 18.59 14.71 -12.03
CA GLN A 71 17.34 15.44 -12.28
C GLN A 71 17.32 16.82 -11.61
N LEU A 72 17.93 16.98 -10.42
CA LEU A 72 18.08 18.29 -9.76
C LEU A 72 18.89 19.27 -10.60
N GLU A 73 19.88 18.81 -11.33
CA GLU A 73 20.68 19.65 -12.24
C GLU A 73 19.90 20.14 -13.47
N THR A 74 18.76 19.53 -13.75
CA THR A 74 17.91 19.86 -14.92
C THR A 74 16.72 20.72 -14.51
N VAL A 75 15.77 20.14 -13.79
CA VAL A 75 14.57 20.80 -13.27
C VAL A 75 13.99 20.04 -12.11
N ALA A 76 13.83 20.71 -10.97
CA ALA A 76 13.27 20.12 -9.76
C ALA A 76 11.75 19.93 -9.87
N HIS A 77 11.04 20.91 -10.44
CA HIS A 77 9.61 20.86 -10.65
C HIS A 77 9.17 21.70 -11.85
N SER A 78 8.21 21.18 -12.60
CA SER A 78 7.41 21.88 -13.60
C SER A 78 5.99 21.31 -13.58
N THR A 79 5.01 22.12 -13.97
CA THR A 79 3.61 21.67 -13.97
C THR A 79 3.31 20.76 -15.16
N MET A 80 2.39 19.79 -14.94
CA MET A 80 1.77 19.00 -16.01
C MET A 80 0.50 19.69 -16.58
N LEU A 81 0.10 20.81 -16.02
CA LEU A 81 -1.08 21.56 -16.48
C LEU A 81 -0.73 22.34 -17.75
N GLY A 82 -1.05 21.75 -18.90
CA GLY A 82 -0.75 22.31 -20.23
C GLY A 82 0.71 22.19 -20.67
N LEU A 83 1.59 21.62 -19.86
CA LEU A 83 2.99 21.31 -20.15
C LEU A 83 3.28 19.83 -19.96
N SER A 84 4.47 19.41 -20.36
CA SER A 84 4.97 18.05 -20.11
C SER A 84 6.48 18.07 -19.96
N HIS A 85 7.08 16.95 -19.51
CA HIS A 85 8.51 16.80 -19.37
C HIS A 85 8.98 15.35 -19.56
N PRO A 86 10.23 15.12 -20.02
CA PRO A 86 10.71 13.80 -20.39
C PRO A 86 10.53 12.73 -19.30
N PRO A 87 10.89 12.94 -18.00
CA PRO A 87 10.74 11.89 -16.99
C PRO A 87 9.29 11.40 -16.84
N ALA A 88 8.27 12.28 -16.86
CA ALA A 88 6.88 11.84 -16.76
C ALA A 88 6.44 11.03 -17.99
N ILE A 89 6.83 11.47 -19.20
CA ILE A 89 6.50 10.75 -20.45
C ILE A 89 7.13 9.35 -20.44
N GLN A 90 8.41 9.28 -20.09
CA GLN A 90 9.16 8.01 -20.03
C GLN A 90 8.59 7.06 -18.99
N LEU A 91 8.29 7.58 -17.79
CA LEU A 91 7.69 6.79 -16.71
C LEU A 91 6.30 6.28 -17.10
N ALA A 92 5.46 7.12 -17.73
CA ALA A 92 4.14 6.68 -18.18
C ALA A 92 4.25 5.50 -19.15
N ARG A 93 5.19 5.58 -20.13
CA ARG A 93 5.45 4.47 -21.05
C ARG A 93 5.89 3.21 -20.31
N ARG A 94 6.86 3.32 -19.38
CA ARG A 94 7.36 2.17 -18.60
C ARG A 94 6.28 1.54 -17.73
N LEU A 95 5.43 2.36 -17.10
CA LEU A 95 4.30 1.85 -16.31
C LEU A 95 3.30 1.09 -17.16
N VAL A 96 2.97 1.58 -18.35
CA VAL A 96 2.11 0.87 -19.31
C VAL A 96 2.73 -0.44 -19.78
N GLU A 97 4.05 -0.45 -20.06
CA GLU A 97 4.78 -1.65 -20.52
C GLU A 97 4.79 -2.78 -19.49
N ILE A 98 4.82 -2.46 -18.19
CA ILE A 98 4.83 -3.46 -17.08
C ILE A 98 3.45 -3.75 -16.50
N ALA A 99 2.44 -2.93 -16.78
CA ALA A 99 1.09 -3.08 -16.24
C ALA A 99 0.35 -4.28 -16.85
N PRO A 100 -0.67 -4.80 -16.16
CA PRO A 100 -1.59 -5.75 -16.76
C PRO A 100 -2.15 -5.26 -18.10
N PRO A 101 -2.41 -6.16 -19.06
CA PRO A 101 -2.82 -5.80 -20.41
C PRO A 101 -4.13 -4.97 -20.42
N GLY A 102 -4.21 -4.00 -21.33
CA GLY A 102 -5.38 -3.13 -21.49
C GLY A 102 -5.26 -1.77 -20.82
N LEU A 103 -4.37 -1.60 -19.86
CA LEU A 103 -4.07 -0.31 -19.23
C LEU A 103 -3.12 0.49 -20.12
N THR A 104 -3.57 1.62 -20.65
CA THR A 104 -2.85 2.38 -21.70
C THR A 104 -2.62 3.85 -21.34
N ARG A 105 -3.23 4.34 -20.27
CA ARG A 105 -3.15 5.75 -19.85
C ARG A 105 -2.71 5.85 -18.40
N VAL A 106 -1.90 6.86 -18.10
CA VAL A 106 -1.36 7.11 -16.76
C VAL A 106 -1.74 8.51 -16.31
N PHE A 107 -2.37 8.62 -15.16
CA PHE A 107 -2.64 9.88 -14.48
C PHE A 107 -1.86 9.92 -13.18
N TYR A 108 -0.96 10.88 -13.03
CA TYR A 108 -0.11 11.01 -11.84
C TYR A 108 -0.79 11.75 -10.69
N SER A 109 -0.42 11.36 -9.48
CA SER A 109 -0.78 12.04 -8.22
C SER A 109 0.33 11.87 -7.18
N ASP A 110 0.06 12.24 -5.92
CA ASP A 110 1.12 12.39 -4.91
C ASP A 110 1.14 11.28 -3.86
N SER A 111 0.04 10.56 -3.68
CA SER A 111 -0.12 9.52 -2.66
C SER A 111 -1.09 8.43 -3.08
N GLY A 112 -1.07 7.27 -2.41
CA GLY A 112 -2.02 6.19 -2.66
C GLY A 112 -3.47 6.64 -2.52
N SER A 113 -3.77 7.42 -1.48
CA SER A 113 -5.11 7.97 -1.24
C SER A 113 -5.59 8.85 -2.39
N THR A 114 -4.71 9.66 -2.98
CA THR A 114 -5.07 10.50 -4.13
C THR A 114 -5.22 9.68 -5.42
N ALA A 115 -4.48 8.58 -5.57
CA ALA A 115 -4.68 7.67 -6.71
C ALA A 115 -6.06 6.99 -6.65
N THR A 116 -6.48 6.53 -5.47
CA THR A 116 -7.81 5.92 -5.29
C THR A 116 -8.95 6.93 -5.45
N GLU A 117 -8.80 8.16 -4.96
CA GLU A 117 -9.73 9.28 -5.23
C GLU A 117 -9.90 9.54 -6.73
N ILE A 118 -8.79 9.56 -7.46
CA ILE A 118 -8.78 9.77 -8.91
C ILE A 118 -9.49 8.62 -9.62
N ALA A 119 -9.20 7.36 -9.25
CA ALA A 119 -9.86 6.19 -9.83
C ALA A 119 -11.39 6.23 -9.63
N MET A 120 -11.85 6.55 -8.42
CA MET A 120 -13.28 6.71 -8.14
C MET A 120 -13.91 7.81 -8.98
N LYS A 121 -13.27 8.99 -9.06
CA LYS A 121 -13.77 10.11 -9.86
C LYS A 121 -13.78 9.78 -11.35
N MET A 122 -12.76 9.08 -11.85
CA MET A 122 -12.73 8.61 -13.25
C MET A 122 -13.87 7.65 -13.53
N ALA A 123 -14.07 6.63 -12.69
CA ALA A 123 -15.16 5.67 -12.86
C ALA A 123 -16.53 6.34 -12.80
N PHE A 124 -16.75 7.24 -11.84
CA PHE A 124 -17.99 8.00 -11.73
C PHE A 124 -18.23 8.87 -12.98
N GLN A 125 -17.27 9.71 -13.36
CA GLN A 125 -17.43 10.64 -14.48
C GLN A 125 -17.57 9.90 -15.81
N TYR A 126 -16.86 8.78 -16.01
CA TYR A 126 -17.01 7.93 -17.17
C TYR A 126 -18.49 7.53 -17.37
N TRP A 127 -19.15 6.99 -16.35
CA TRP A 127 -20.55 6.59 -16.43
C TRP A 127 -21.50 7.78 -16.63
N GLN A 128 -21.24 8.93 -16.01
CA GLN A 128 -22.04 10.14 -16.23
C GLN A 128 -21.98 10.59 -17.69
N GLN A 129 -20.84 10.46 -18.32
CA GLN A 129 -20.60 10.85 -19.71
C GLN A 129 -21.13 9.85 -20.74
N GLN A 130 -21.31 8.57 -20.38
CA GLN A 130 -22.03 7.61 -21.21
C GLN A 130 -23.52 7.96 -21.36
N GLY A 131 -24.10 8.67 -20.41
CA GLY A 131 -25.48 9.13 -20.46
C GLY A 131 -26.54 8.03 -20.25
N GLY A 132 -27.78 8.33 -20.51
CA GLY A 132 -28.90 7.38 -20.41
C GLY A 132 -28.98 6.72 -19.00
N GLU A 133 -29.24 5.42 -18.98
CA GLU A 133 -29.36 4.64 -17.74
C GLU A 133 -28.02 4.56 -16.97
N HIS A 134 -26.88 4.72 -17.63
CA HIS A 134 -25.57 4.70 -16.99
C HIS A 134 -25.37 5.83 -15.97
N ARG A 135 -26.10 6.93 -16.07
CA ARG A 135 -26.08 8.03 -15.09
C ARG A 135 -26.53 7.62 -13.69
N ARG A 136 -27.19 6.48 -13.55
CA ARG A 136 -27.57 5.91 -12.25
C ARG A 136 -26.40 5.28 -11.51
N LYS A 137 -25.30 4.98 -12.20
CA LYS A 137 -24.09 4.37 -11.63
C LYS A 137 -23.29 5.41 -10.83
N THR A 138 -23.72 5.64 -9.58
CA THR A 138 -23.16 6.66 -8.68
C THR A 138 -22.61 6.08 -7.38
N ARG A 139 -22.76 4.77 -7.16
CA ARG A 139 -22.33 4.07 -5.95
C ARG A 139 -21.12 3.18 -6.24
N PHE A 140 -20.47 2.76 -5.17
CA PHE A 140 -19.31 1.88 -5.22
C PHE A 140 -19.51 0.68 -4.33
N VAL A 141 -18.77 -0.38 -4.62
CA VAL A 141 -18.59 -1.53 -3.73
C VAL A 141 -17.15 -1.57 -3.28
N SER A 142 -16.93 -1.83 -2.00
CA SER A 142 -15.61 -2.18 -1.44
C SER A 142 -15.75 -3.37 -0.50
N LEU A 143 -14.63 -3.90 -0.03
CA LEU A 143 -14.64 -4.98 0.94
C LEU A 143 -14.80 -4.44 2.37
N ARG A 144 -15.35 -5.24 3.28
CA ARG A 144 -15.23 -4.96 4.71
C ARG A 144 -13.76 -4.93 5.10
N ASP A 145 -13.44 -4.13 6.09
CA ASP A 145 -12.07 -3.93 6.58
C ASP A 145 -11.06 -3.45 5.52
N ALA A 146 -11.52 -3.00 4.34
CA ALA A 146 -10.66 -2.41 3.33
C ALA A 146 -10.06 -1.08 3.78
N TYR A 147 -8.85 -0.79 3.27
CA TYR A 147 -8.19 0.49 3.47
C TYR A 147 -7.66 1.04 2.15
N HIS A 148 -8.13 2.21 1.76
CA HIS A 148 -7.75 2.85 0.49
C HIS A 148 -7.12 4.23 0.68
N GLY A 149 -6.80 4.60 1.92
CA GLY A 149 -6.19 5.88 2.30
C GLY A 149 -7.09 6.71 3.22
N ASP A 150 -6.62 7.93 3.56
CA ASP A 150 -7.20 8.76 4.62
C ASP A 150 -7.90 10.03 4.10
N THR A 151 -7.99 10.24 2.79
CA THR A 151 -8.87 11.28 2.23
C THR A 151 -10.34 10.86 2.37
N ILE A 152 -11.27 11.81 2.42
CA ILE A 152 -12.69 11.54 2.70
C ILE A 152 -13.29 10.50 1.73
N GLY A 153 -12.99 10.58 0.44
CA GLY A 153 -13.45 9.59 -0.52
C GLY A 153 -12.84 8.20 -0.29
N SER A 154 -11.53 8.15 -0.06
CA SER A 154 -10.85 6.88 0.25
C SER A 154 -11.37 6.26 1.55
N VAL A 155 -11.61 7.08 2.60
CA VAL A 155 -12.24 6.63 3.85
C VAL A 155 -13.66 6.12 3.62
N SER A 156 -14.43 6.74 2.70
CA SER A 156 -15.77 6.25 2.34
C SER A 156 -15.74 4.85 1.71
N MET A 157 -14.67 4.53 0.98
CA MET A 157 -14.39 3.18 0.47
C MET A 157 -13.83 2.25 1.54
N GLY A 158 -13.22 2.78 2.60
CA GLY A 158 -12.67 2.02 3.72
C GLY A 158 -13.74 1.29 4.52
N GLY A 159 -13.33 0.30 5.31
CA GLY A 159 -14.23 -0.52 6.14
C GLY A 159 -13.73 -0.75 7.57
N ILE A 160 -12.59 -0.14 7.96
CA ILE A 160 -11.99 -0.32 9.29
C ILE A 160 -12.60 0.67 10.26
N ASP A 161 -13.60 0.23 11.03
CA ASP A 161 -14.32 1.08 11.98
C ASP A 161 -13.41 1.78 13.00
N LEU A 162 -12.36 1.12 13.45
CA LEU A 162 -11.39 1.70 14.39
C LEU A 162 -10.80 3.02 13.86
N PHE A 163 -10.59 3.15 12.56
CA PHE A 163 -10.01 4.34 11.93
C PHE A 163 -11.08 5.33 11.48
N HIS A 164 -12.25 4.85 11.07
CA HIS A 164 -13.17 5.59 10.23
C HIS A 164 -14.48 5.98 10.92
N SER A 165 -14.89 5.33 12.02
CA SER A 165 -16.20 5.53 12.66
C SER A 165 -16.49 6.98 13.02
N MET A 166 -15.49 7.74 13.48
CA MET A 166 -15.67 9.15 13.85
C MET A 166 -16.02 10.03 12.65
N TYR A 167 -15.64 9.63 11.43
CA TYR A 167 -15.84 10.39 10.20
C TYR A 167 -17.14 10.03 9.46
N HIS A 168 -17.93 9.05 9.92
CA HIS A 168 -19.17 8.63 9.25
C HIS A 168 -20.05 9.79 8.77
N PRO A 169 -20.24 10.91 9.51
CA PRO A 169 -21.05 12.03 9.03
C PRO A 169 -20.53 12.75 7.78
N LEU A 170 -19.28 12.51 7.41
CA LEU A 170 -18.60 13.13 6.25
C LEU A 170 -18.51 12.20 5.04
N LEU A 171 -18.88 10.90 5.23
CA LEU A 171 -18.65 9.87 4.23
C LEU A 171 -19.88 9.70 3.32
N PHE A 172 -19.65 9.28 2.09
CA PHE A 172 -20.72 8.80 1.22
C PHE A 172 -20.92 7.29 1.38
N ASP A 173 -22.16 6.84 1.10
CA ASP A 173 -22.54 5.44 1.23
C ASP A 173 -21.88 4.55 0.18
N THR A 174 -21.38 3.40 0.60
CA THR A 174 -20.84 2.33 -0.24
C THR A 174 -21.46 0.98 0.14
N PHE A 175 -21.53 0.06 -0.81
CA PHE A 175 -21.83 -1.33 -0.50
C PHE A 175 -20.59 -2.01 0.05
N LYS A 176 -20.73 -2.87 1.07
CA LYS A 176 -19.62 -3.62 1.66
C LYS A 176 -19.80 -5.11 1.41
N ALA A 177 -18.88 -5.70 0.63
CA ALA A 177 -18.83 -7.15 0.43
C ALA A 177 -17.93 -7.81 1.49
N GLU A 178 -18.22 -9.06 1.83
CA GLU A 178 -17.35 -9.84 2.73
C GLU A 178 -16.05 -10.22 1.99
N PRO A 179 -14.88 -10.01 2.60
CA PRO A 179 -13.60 -10.42 2.02
C PRO A 179 -13.57 -11.93 1.75
N GLY A 180 -13.16 -12.32 0.55
CA GLY A 180 -13.03 -13.73 0.18
C GLY A 180 -14.34 -14.46 -0.07
N ASP A 181 -15.48 -13.79 -0.06
CA ASP A 181 -16.80 -14.36 -0.37
C ASP A 181 -17.34 -13.84 -1.71
N PRO A 182 -17.10 -14.55 -2.83
CA PRO A 182 -17.60 -14.14 -4.12
C PRO A 182 -19.14 -14.25 -4.23
N SER A 183 -19.78 -15.07 -3.41
CA SER A 183 -21.23 -15.18 -3.40
C SER A 183 -21.90 -13.93 -2.85
N HIS A 184 -21.31 -13.34 -1.80
CA HIS A 184 -21.81 -12.05 -1.27
C HIS A 184 -21.59 -10.91 -2.27
N MET A 185 -20.44 -10.88 -2.95
CA MET A 185 -20.20 -9.92 -4.05
C MET A 185 -21.24 -10.09 -5.17
N ALA A 186 -21.53 -11.34 -5.56
CA ALA A 186 -22.54 -11.64 -6.59
C ALA A 186 -23.93 -11.10 -6.21
N LEU A 187 -24.39 -11.34 -4.97
CA LEU A 187 -25.67 -10.83 -4.48
C LEU A 187 -25.77 -9.30 -4.59
N ILE A 188 -24.73 -8.58 -4.19
CA ILE A 188 -24.69 -7.10 -4.28
C ILE A 188 -24.78 -6.66 -5.75
N LEU A 189 -24.03 -7.29 -6.64
CA LEU A 189 -24.01 -6.91 -8.04
C LEU A 189 -25.32 -7.31 -8.76
N GLU A 190 -25.92 -8.47 -8.46
CA GLU A 190 -27.21 -8.87 -8.99
C GLU A 190 -28.34 -7.89 -8.64
N GLU A 191 -28.33 -7.40 -7.40
CA GLU A 191 -29.39 -6.49 -6.94
C GLU A 191 -29.15 -5.03 -7.35
N HIS A 192 -27.89 -4.57 -7.42
CA HIS A 192 -27.57 -3.15 -7.47
C HIS A 192 -26.68 -2.72 -8.64
N ALA A 193 -26.28 -3.59 -9.59
CA ALA A 193 -25.33 -3.26 -10.66
C ALA A 193 -25.71 -2.00 -11.46
N GLY A 194 -27.00 -1.74 -11.65
CA GLY A 194 -27.51 -0.53 -12.32
C GLY A 194 -27.15 0.79 -11.59
N GLN A 195 -26.73 0.73 -10.32
CA GLN A 195 -26.34 1.87 -9.50
C GLN A 195 -24.83 1.89 -9.20
N ILE A 196 -24.10 0.80 -9.48
CA ILE A 196 -22.68 0.62 -9.11
C ILE A 196 -21.78 1.08 -10.24
N ALA A 197 -20.94 2.07 -9.96
CA ALA A 197 -19.94 2.57 -10.89
C ALA A 197 -18.73 1.62 -10.95
N ALA A 198 -18.23 1.20 -9.79
CA ALA A 198 -17.09 0.30 -9.70
C ALA A 198 -17.08 -0.50 -8.40
N VAL A 199 -16.42 -1.66 -8.47
CA VAL A 199 -15.88 -2.38 -7.31
C VAL A 199 -14.43 -1.91 -7.13
N MET A 200 -14.03 -1.57 -5.91
CA MET A 200 -12.63 -1.28 -5.55
C MET A 200 -12.16 -2.30 -4.51
N MET A 201 -10.98 -2.89 -4.72
CA MET A 201 -10.39 -3.83 -3.78
C MET A 201 -8.87 -3.83 -3.82
N GLU A 202 -8.27 -4.20 -2.71
CA GLU A 202 -6.85 -4.58 -2.64
C GLU A 202 -6.72 -6.02 -3.18
N PRO A 203 -5.97 -6.27 -4.26
CA PRO A 203 -5.79 -7.62 -4.79
C PRO A 203 -5.02 -8.52 -3.81
N LEU A 204 -5.48 -9.75 -3.63
CA LEU A 204 -4.89 -10.82 -2.82
C LEU A 204 -4.76 -10.55 -1.32
N VAL A 205 -4.46 -9.32 -0.89
CA VAL A 205 -4.19 -9.01 0.54
C VAL A 205 -4.76 -7.67 0.92
N GLN A 206 -5.64 -7.64 1.93
CA GLN A 206 -6.00 -6.41 2.63
C GLN A 206 -4.93 -6.11 3.68
N GLY A 207 -4.05 -5.16 3.35
CA GLY A 207 -2.86 -4.89 4.16
C GLY A 207 -3.19 -4.34 5.53
N ALA A 208 -3.88 -3.20 5.59
CA ALA A 208 -4.14 -2.46 6.84
C ALA A 208 -5.14 -3.17 7.77
N ALA A 209 -5.91 -4.12 7.27
CA ALA A 209 -6.79 -4.98 8.06
C ALA A 209 -6.05 -6.06 8.88
N GLY A 210 -4.73 -6.10 8.82
CA GLY A 210 -3.93 -7.13 9.49
C GLY A 210 -3.42 -8.21 8.54
N MET A 211 -3.14 -7.87 7.30
CA MET A 211 -2.64 -8.78 6.26
C MET A 211 -3.63 -9.93 5.99
N ILE A 212 -4.90 -9.62 5.78
CA ILE A 212 -5.93 -10.60 5.43
C ILE A 212 -5.68 -11.07 4.00
N VAL A 213 -5.36 -12.36 3.84
CA VAL A 213 -5.10 -12.97 2.53
C VAL A 213 -6.40 -13.56 1.99
N HIS A 214 -6.76 -13.17 0.77
CA HIS A 214 -7.95 -13.70 0.09
C HIS A 214 -7.72 -15.13 -0.39
N PRO A 215 -8.78 -15.96 -0.47
CA PRO A 215 -8.72 -17.27 -1.10
C PRO A 215 -8.27 -17.18 -2.56
N GLU A 216 -7.54 -18.18 -3.02
CA GLU A 216 -7.13 -18.29 -4.43
C GLU A 216 -8.35 -18.30 -5.36
N GLY A 217 -8.29 -17.51 -6.44
CA GLY A 217 -9.36 -17.37 -7.42
C GLY A 217 -10.38 -16.28 -7.09
N TYR A 218 -10.38 -15.72 -5.87
CA TYR A 218 -11.36 -14.72 -5.47
C TYR A 218 -11.32 -13.45 -6.34
N LEU A 219 -10.14 -12.93 -6.63
CA LEU A 219 -10.01 -11.74 -7.47
C LEU A 219 -10.53 -12.01 -8.91
N ARG A 220 -10.25 -13.21 -9.45
CA ARG A 220 -10.73 -13.60 -10.78
C ARG A 220 -12.25 -13.71 -10.81
N GLU A 221 -12.86 -14.31 -9.80
CA GLU A 221 -14.32 -14.38 -9.69
C GLU A 221 -14.95 -12.99 -9.58
N VAL A 222 -14.35 -12.06 -8.83
CA VAL A 222 -14.80 -10.66 -8.76
C VAL A 222 -14.69 -9.98 -10.13
N ARG A 223 -13.60 -10.19 -10.89
CA ARG A 223 -13.47 -9.67 -12.26
C ARG A 223 -14.59 -10.19 -13.16
N GLU A 224 -14.84 -11.51 -13.15
CA GLU A 224 -15.90 -12.13 -13.93
C GLU A 224 -17.30 -11.60 -13.57
N LEU A 225 -17.53 -11.34 -12.28
CA LEU A 225 -18.77 -10.73 -11.82
C LEU A 225 -18.90 -9.28 -12.32
N CYS A 226 -17.84 -8.49 -12.23
CA CYS A 226 -17.81 -7.12 -12.76
C CYS A 226 -18.12 -7.09 -14.26
N ASP A 227 -17.50 -7.97 -15.05
CA ASP A 227 -17.73 -8.08 -16.49
C ASP A 227 -19.17 -8.45 -16.80
N ARG A 228 -19.71 -9.46 -16.13
CA ARG A 228 -21.09 -9.93 -16.31
C ARG A 228 -22.12 -8.85 -16.05
N HIS A 229 -21.88 -8.01 -15.06
CA HIS A 229 -22.82 -6.97 -14.63
C HIS A 229 -22.50 -5.57 -15.20
N GLY A 230 -21.45 -5.44 -16.03
CA GLY A 230 -21.03 -4.18 -16.62
C GLY A 230 -20.64 -3.14 -15.56
N VAL A 231 -19.88 -3.55 -14.54
CA VAL A 231 -19.35 -2.72 -13.46
C VAL A 231 -17.81 -2.66 -13.61
N LEU A 232 -17.21 -1.49 -13.39
CA LEU A 232 -15.76 -1.35 -13.48
C LEU A 232 -15.08 -2.00 -12.27
N LEU A 233 -13.87 -2.54 -12.48
CA LEU A 233 -13.00 -3.03 -11.43
C LEU A 233 -11.82 -2.07 -11.22
N ILE A 234 -11.63 -1.60 -10.01
CA ILE A 234 -10.48 -0.81 -9.56
C ILE A 234 -9.64 -1.71 -8.65
N CYS A 235 -8.40 -2.00 -9.06
CA CYS A 235 -7.42 -2.68 -8.22
C CYS A 235 -6.55 -1.64 -7.51
N ASP A 236 -6.56 -1.68 -6.19
CA ASP A 236 -5.68 -0.88 -5.35
C ASP A 236 -4.39 -1.66 -5.08
N GLU A 237 -3.38 -1.42 -5.89
CA GLU A 237 -2.04 -2.01 -5.79
C GLU A 237 -1.04 -1.12 -5.02
N VAL A 238 -1.54 -0.15 -4.26
CA VAL A 238 -0.70 0.79 -3.51
C VAL A 238 0.22 0.08 -2.52
N ALA A 239 -0.28 -0.95 -1.83
CA ALA A 239 0.51 -1.73 -0.87
C ALA A 239 1.05 -3.04 -1.45
N VAL A 240 0.30 -3.69 -2.34
CA VAL A 240 0.58 -5.04 -2.83
C VAL A 240 1.42 -5.08 -4.12
N GLY A 241 1.52 -3.95 -4.83
CA GLY A 241 2.31 -3.83 -6.06
C GLY A 241 3.82 -3.77 -5.84
N PHE A 242 4.55 -3.67 -6.94
CA PHE A 242 6.02 -3.57 -6.99
C PHE A 242 6.74 -4.69 -6.23
N GLY A 243 6.36 -5.93 -6.52
CA GLY A 243 7.07 -7.12 -6.05
C GLY A 243 6.61 -7.66 -4.69
N ARG A 244 5.79 -6.96 -3.93
CA ARG A 244 5.43 -7.35 -2.56
C ARG A 244 4.86 -8.76 -2.42
N THR A 245 4.07 -9.19 -3.39
CA THR A 245 3.46 -10.54 -3.41
C THR A 245 4.28 -11.57 -4.17
N GLY A 246 5.45 -11.19 -4.74
CA GLY A 246 6.31 -12.05 -5.54
C GLY A 246 6.19 -11.84 -7.05
N ARG A 247 5.25 -11.02 -7.53
CA ARG A 247 5.13 -10.54 -8.92
C ARG A 247 5.13 -9.02 -8.95
N MET A 248 5.28 -8.42 -10.13
CA MET A 248 5.28 -6.95 -10.26
C MET A 248 3.99 -6.37 -9.71
N PHE A 249 2.84 -6.93 -10.08
CA PHE A 249 1.52 -6.59 -9.54
C PHE A 249 0.80 -7.84 -9.00
N ALA A 250 0.04 -7.65 -7.93
CA ALA A 250 -0.67 -8.74 -7.27
C ALA A 250 -1.75 -9.36 -8.18
N CYS A 251 -2.45 -8.55 -8.97
CA CYS A 251 -3.47 -9.02 -9.90
C CYS A 251 -2.94 -9.99 -10.98
N GLU A 252 -1.63 -10.00 -11.26
CA GLU A 252 -1.00 -10.94 -12.20
C GLU A 252 -1.05 -12.41 -11.70
N HIS A 253 -1.13 -12.63 -10.39
CA HIS A 253 -1.19 -13.99 -9.85
C HIS A 253 -2.42 -14.75 -10.34
N GLU A 254 -3.51 -14.05 -10.57
CA GLU A 254 -4.76 -14.64 -11.05
C GLU A 254 -5.09 -14.27 -12.51
N GLY A 255 -4.16 -13.61 -13.21
CA GLY A 255 -4.31 -13.21 -14.61
C GLY A 255 -5.41 -12.16 -14.81
N VAL A 256 -5.65 -11.34 -13.80
CA VAL A 256 -6.69 -10.29 -13.84
C VAL A 256 -6.13 -8.98 -14.36
N ALA A 257 -6.85 -8.37 -15.30
CA ALA A 257 -6.61 -7.00 -15.76
C ALA A 257 -7.79 -6.12 -15.27
N PRO A 258 -7.54 -5.13 -14.41
CA PRO A 258 -8.57 -4.21 -13.96
C PRO A 258 -8.85 -3.12 -15.01
N ASP A 259 -9.97 -2.40 -14.84
CA ASP A 259 -10.26 -1.22 -15.65
C ASP A 259 -9.45 0.00 -15.20
N LEU A 260 -9.17 0.07 -13.89
CA LEU A 260 -8.33 1.09 -13.25
C LEU A 260 -7.38 0.43 -12.25
N LEU A 261 -6.12 0.86 -12.26
CA LEU A 261 -5.09 0.37 -11.36
C LEU A 261 -4.47 1.54 -10.59
N CYS A 262 -4.51 1.49 -9.26
CA CYS A 262 -3.91 2.50 -8.39
C CYS A 262 -2.55 2.02 -7.88
N VAL A 263 -1.49 2.81 -8.05
CA VAL A 263 -0.14 2.50 -7.59
C VAL A 263 0.49 3.67 -6.86
N ALA A 264 1.29 3.37 -5.83
CA ALA A 264 2.07 4.34 -5.06
C ALA A 264 3.22 3.61 -4.32
N LYS A 265 3.65 4.11 -3.17
CA LYS A 265 4.66 3.49 -2.28
C LYS A 265 5.88 2.96 -3.02
N GLY A 266 5.86 1.68 -3.41
CA GLY A 266 6.96 1.02 -4.12
C GLY A 266 7.32 1.63 -5.48
N ILE A 267 6.45 2.43 -6.09
CA ILE A 267 6.69 3.07 -7.40
C ILE A 267 8.00 3.87 -7.46
N THR A 268 8.41 4.50 -6.36
CA THR A 268 9.68 5.25 -6.26
C THR A 268 10.74 4.53 -5.45
N GLY A 269 10.56 3.23 -5.17
CA GLY A 269 11.43 2.51 -4.23
C GLY A 269 11.38 3.05 -2.79
N GLY A 270 10.37 3.86 -2.46
CA GLY A 270 10.24 4.52 -1.16
C GLY A 270 11.00 5.84 -1.00
N TYR A 271 11.49 6.41 -2.10
CA TYR A 271 12.31 7.64 -2.06
C TYR A 271 11.49 8.91 -2.01
N MET A 272 10.40 8.98 -2.76
CA MET A 272 9.63 10.23 -2.91
C MET A 272 8.13 9.96 -3.00
N PRO A 273 7.30 10.94 -2.59
CA PRO A 273 5.86 10.88 -2.84
C PRO A 273 5.57 10.89 -4.34
N LEU A 274 4.93 9.84 -4.82
CA LEU A 274 4.39 9.71 -6.17
C LEU A 274 3.35 8.62 -6.17
N ALA A 275 2.30 8.82 -6.93
CA ALA A 275 1.30 7.82 -7.23
C ALA A 275 0.84 7.95 -8.68
N ALA A 276 0.20 6.91 -9.16
CA ALA A 276 -0.44 6.93 -10.47
C ALA A 276 -1.73 6.11 -10.46
N THR A 277 -2.68 6.56 -11.27
CA THR A 277 -3.86 5.81 -11.64
C THR A 277 -3.74 5.46 -13.12
N LEU A 278 -3.63 4.17 -13.42
CA LEU A 278 -3.63 3.69 -14.80
C LEU A 278 -5.07 3.36 -15.21
N ALA A 279 -5.41 3.65 -16.44
CA ALA A 279 -6.74 3.44 -17.00
C ALA A 279 -6.68 2.74 -18.36
N THR A 280 -7.77 2.05 -18.70
CA THR A 280 -7.94 1.49 -20.04
C THR A 280 -8.20 2.58 -21.07
N GLU A 281 -7.95 2.26 -22.35
CA GLU A 281 -8.29 3.13 -23.48
C GLU A 281 -9.79 3.40 -23.55
N GLU A 282 -10.63 2.44 -23.17
CA GLU A 282 -12.08 2.61 -23.13
C GLU A 282 -12.48 3.72 -22.17
N ILE A 283 -11.95 3.71 -20.93
CA ILE A 283 -12.22 4.78 -19.96
C ILE A 283 -11.74 6.12 -20.51
N TYR A 284 -10.49 6.18 -21.00
CA TYR A 284 -9.93 7.41 -21.56
C TYR A 284 -10.79 7.99 -22.69
N ASN A 285 -11.27 7.15 -23.60
CA ASN A 285 -12.13 7.57 -24.71
C ASN A 285 -13.46 8.18 -24.22
N GLY A 286 -13.96 7.79 -23.05
CA GLY A 286 -15.11 8.40 -22.43
C GLY A 286 -14.93 9.89 -22.10
N PHE A 287 -13.69 10.38 -21.99
CA PHE A 287 -13.36 11.78 -21.71
C PHE A 287 -13.03 12.59 -22.99
N LEU A 288 -13.04 11.96 -24.16
CA LEU A 288 -12.82 12.66 -25.43
C LEU A 288 -14.13 13.31 -25.90
N GLY A 289 -14.01 14.50 -26.46
CA GLY A 289 -15.14 15.27 -27.00
C GLY A 289 -14.70 16.66 -27.43
N GLU A 290 -15.60 17.38 -28.09
CA GLU A 290 -15.36 18.78 -28.47
C GLU A 290 -15.30 19.65 -27.21
N HIS A 291 -14.68 20.83 -27.32
CA HIS A 291 -14.46 21.71 -26.16
C HIS A 291 -15.77 22.07 -25.43
N GLU A 292 -16.85 22.27 -26.19
CA GLU A 292 -18.16 22.65 -25.68
C GLU A 292 -18.87 21.52 -24.92
N GLU A 293 -18.46 20.27 -25.11
CA GLU A 293 -19.01 19.11 -24.39
C GLU A 293 -18.52 19.03 -22.93
N LEU A 294 -17.48 19.76 -22.57
CA LEU A 294 -16.90 19.85 -21.22
C LEU A 294 -16.63 18.49 -20.58
N ARG A 295 -16.07 17.55 -21.35
CA ARG A 295 -15.71 16.19 -20.88
C ARG A 295 -14.41 16.16 -20.10
N THR A 296 -13.78 17.31 -19.87
CA THR A 296 -12.53 17.44 -19.15
C THR A 296 -12.61 16.80 -17.75
N PHE A 297 -11.61 16.03 -17.39
CA PHE A 297 -11.42 15.56 -16.02
C PHE A 297 -10.80 16.70 -15.19
N PHE A 298 -11.65 17.46 -14.49
CA PHE A 298 -11.23 18.59 -13.67
C PHE A 298 -10.64 18.11 -12.34
N HIS A 299 -9.43 17.57 -12.41
CA HIS A 299 -8.63 17.14 -11.28
C HIS A 299 -7.14 17.30 -11.60
N GLY A 300 -6.36 17.63 -10.58
CA GLY A 300 -4.91 17.73 -10.68
C GLY A 300 -4.34 18.32 -9.39
N HIS A 301 -3.08 18.04 -9.13
CA HIS A 301 -2.34 18.58 -8.01
C HIS A 301 -1.19 19.44 -8.50
N THR A 302 -0.70 20.36 -7.68
CA THR A 302 0.42 21.23 -8.03
C THR A 302 1.66 20.42 -8.43
N TYR A 303 1.94 19.33 -7.72
CA TYR A 303 3.12 18.49 -7.96
C TYR A 303 2.85 17.24 -8.80
N THR A 304 1.71 17.15 -9.49
CA THR A 304 1.39 16.06 -10.40
C THR A 304 2.56 15.73 -11.32
N GLY A 305 3.03 14.47 -11.29
CA GLY A 305 4.14 14.02 -12.14
C GLY A 305 5.46 14.75 -11.83
N ASN A 306 5.76 15.05 -10.56
CA ASN A 306 7.00 15.73 -10.17
C ASN A 306 8.23 15.10 -10.84
N PRO A 307 9.09 15.89 -11.53
CA PRO A 307 10.25 15.38 -12.27
C PRO A 307 11.23 14.56 -11.42
N LEU A 308 11.49 14.98 -10.18
CA LEU A 308 12.40 14.24 -9.27
C LEU A 308 11.81 12.88 -8.87
N ALA A 309 10.51 12.86 -8.58
CA ALA A 309 9.81 11.62 -8.23
C ALA A 309 9.71 10.68 -9.44
N CYS A 310 9.48 11.22 -10.66
CA CYS A 310 9.50 10.43 -11.89
C CYS A 310 10.89 9.87 -12.17
N ALA A 311 11.97 10.62 -11.94
CA ALA A 311 13.35 10.15 -12.09
C ALA A 311 13.68 9.02 -11.09
N ALA A 312 13.25 9.17 -9.83
CA ALA A 312 13.38 8.11 -8.83
C ALA A 312 12.61 6.84 -9.23
N ALA A 313 11.38 6.99 -9.74
CA ALA A 313 10.57 5.88 -10.20
C ALA A 313 11.16 5.15 -11.41
N LEU A 314 11.67 5.89 -12.40
CA LEU A 314 12.38 5.30 -13.54
C LEU A 314 13.59 4.48 -13.09
N ALA A 315 14.42 5.06 -12.21
CA ALA A 315 15.58 4.35 -11.66
C ALA A 315 15.16 3.13 -10.82
N THR A 316 14.04 3.21 -10.08
CA THR A 316 13.48 2.05 -9.37
C THR A 316 13.15 0.91 -10.33
N LEU A 317 12.48 1.21 -11.46
CA LEU A 317 12.18 0.20 -12.48
C LEU A 317 13.44 -0.34 -13.15
N ASP A 318 14.45 0.51 -13.41
CA ASP A 318 15.74 0.07 -13.94
C ASP A 318 16.42 -0.92 -12.98
N VAL A 319 16.38 -0.68 -11.66
CA VAL A 319 16.95 -1.61 -10.66
C VAL A 319 16.18 -2.94 -10.63
N PHE A 320 14.86 -2.94 -10.80
CA PHE A 320 14.10 -4.20 -10.93
C PHE A 320 14.65 -5.07 -12.06
N ASP A 321 14.95 -4.45 -13.22
CA ASP A 321 15.45 -5.14 -14.41
C ASP A 321 16.94 -5.51 -14.25
N GLU A 322 17.80 -4.55 -13.88
CA GLU A 322 19.26 -4.70 -13.79
C GLU A 322 19.69 -5.71 -12.72
N GLU A 323 19.00 -5.74 -11.59
CA GLU A 323 19.30 -6.63 -10.47
C GLU A 323 18.42 -7.88 -10.42
N HIS A 324 17.56 -8.09 -11.41
CA HIS A 324 16.64 -9.24 -11.45
C HIS A 324 15.86 -9.41 -10.13
N THR A 325 15.33 -8.28 -9.61
CA THR A 325 14.79 -8.21 -8.24
C THR A 325 13.70 -9.26 -8.00
N LEU A 326 12.78 -9.49 -8.95
CA LEU A 326 11.69 -10.45 -8.78
C LEU A 326 12.19 -11.90 -8.78
N ASP A 327 13.18 -12.24 -9.61
CA ASP A 327 13.77 -13.58 -9.64
C ASP A 327 14.52 -13.87 -8.34
N ASN A 328 15.33 -12.90 -7.88
CA ASN A 328 16.09 -12.98 -6.62
C ASN A 328 15.18 -12.97 -5.37
N LEU A 329 13.94 -12.55 -5.50
CA LEU A 329 12.98 -12.55 -4.43
C LEU A 329 12.38 -13.95 -4.16
N GLN A 330 12.24 -14.79 -5.18
CA GLN A 330 11.55 -16.08 -5.05
C GLN A 330 12.18 -16.97 -3.95
N PRO A 331 13.52 -17.24 -3.93
CA PRO A 331 14.11 -18.04 -2.87
C PRO A 331 13.95 -17.43 -1.48
N LYS A 332 13.90 -16.10 -1.37
CA LYS A 332 13.66 -15.40 -0.09
C LYS A 332 12.22 -15.54 0.39
N ILE A 333 11.24 -15.58 -0.51
CA ILE A 333 9.83 -15.87 -0.18
C ILE A 333 9.72 -17.30 0.40
N GLU A 334 10.40 -18.27 -0.20
CA GLU A 334 10.42 -19.66 0.31
C GLU A 334 11.13 -19.73 1.67
N LEU A 335 12.29 -19.06 1.80
CA LEU A 335 13.03 -18.97 3.06
C LEU A 335 12.15 -18.39 4.16
N LEU A 336 11.50 -17.24 3.89
CA LEU A 336 10.62 -16.58 4.86
C LEU A 336 9.48 -17.52 5.30
N GLY A 337 8.91 -18.30 4.39
CA GLY A 337 7.91 -19.32 4.73
C GLY A 337 8.42 -20.31 5.77
N ARG A 338 9.60 -20.92 5.53
CA ARG A 338 10.22 -21.86 6.46
C ARG A 338 10.56 -21.21 7.81
N LEU A 339 11.08 -19.99 7.81
CA LEU A 339 11.45 -19.27 9.03
C LEU A 339 10.24 -18.92 9.91
N LEU A 340 9.05 -18.78 9.32
CA LEU A 340 7.83 -18.47 10.05
C LEU A 340 7.14 -19.71 10.66
N GLU A 341 7.52 -20.93 10.27
CA GLU A 341 6.92 -22.17 10.82
C GLU A 341 7.05 -22.23 12.36
N PRO A 342 8.26 -22.01 12.95
CA PRO A 342 8.38 -22.01 14.41
C PRO A 342 7.65 -20.85 15.09
N VAL A 343 7.43 -19.72 14.39
CA VAL A 343 6.66 -18.59 14.93
C VAL A 343 5.18 -18.97 15.05
N ALA A 344 4.66 -19.68 14.04
CA ALA A 344 3.27 -20.14 14.05
C ALA A 344 2.98 -21.18 15.14
N GLU A 345 4.00 -21.89 15.65
CA GLU A 345 3.85 -22.87 16.73
C GLU A 345 3.83 -22.24 18.14
N LEU A 346 4.10 -20.92 18.26
CA LEU A 346 4.08 -20.25 19.56
C LEU A 346 2.67 -20.23 20.15
N PRO A 347 2.47 -20.57 21.43
CA PRO A 347 1.13 -20.67 22.05
C PRO A 347 0.31 -19.38 22.01
N MET A 348 0.98 -18.22 21.91
CA MET A 348 0.37 -16.90 21.85
C MET A 348 0.14 -16.39 20.42
N VAL A 349 0.47 -17.18 19.41
CA VAL A 349 0.22 -16.85 17.99
C VAL A 349 -1.04 -17.60 17.54
N ASN A 350 -2.06 -16.86 17.16
CA ASN A 350 -3.31 -17.44 16.63
C ASN A 350 -3.16 -17.87 15.17
N GLU A 351 -2.50 -17.04 14.38
CA GLU A 351 -2.37 -17.26 12.95
C GLU A 351 -1.14 -16.52 12.40
N VAL A 352 -0.51 -17.09 11.38
CA VAL A 352 0.49 -16.43 10.54
C VAL A 352 -0.04 -16.40 9.10
N ARG A 353 -0.40 -15.23 8.62
CA ARG A 353 -0.84 -14.98 7.24
C ARG A 353 0.32 -14.50 6.39
N ARG A 354 0.43 -14.99 5.16
CA ARG A 354 1.52 -14.60 4.27
C ARG A 354 1.12 -14.64 2.80
N CYS A 355 1.51 -13.58 2.08
CA CYS A 355 1.51 -13.52 0.63
C CYS A 355 2.81 -12.83 0.16
N GLY A 356 3.74 -13.59 -0.42
CA GLY A 356 5.07 -13.07 -0.74
C GLY A 356 5.80 -12.55 0.49
N PHE A 357 6.18 -11.26 0.47
CA PHE A 357 6.82 -10.53 1.56
C PHE A 357 5.84 -9.69 2.39
N MET A 358 4.56 -9.98 2.31
CA MET A 358 3.55 -9.41 3.18
C MET A 358 3.15 -10.44 4.23
N VAL A 359 3.47 -10.20 5.49
CA VAL A 359 3.25 -11.12 6.61
C VAL A 359 2.50 -10.43 7.73
N GLY A 360 1.47 -11.08 8.26
CA GLY A 360 0.80 -10.73 9.50
C GLY A 360 0.90 -11.88 10.49
N ILE A 361 1.46 -11.62 11.67
CA ILE A 361 1.53 -12.56 12.79
C ILE A 361 0.52 -12.09 13.82
N GLU A 362 -0.61 -12.77 13.91
CA GLU A 362 -1.69 -12.43 14.83
C GLU A 362 -1.46 -13.03 16.20
N LEU A 363 -1.36 -12.16 17.20
CA LEU A 363 -1.23 -12.55 18.59
C LEU A 363 -2.63 -12.71 19.21
N GLY A 364 -2.80 -13.68 20.10
CA GLY A 364 -4.07 -13.95 20.76
C GLY A 364 -3.94 -14.21 22.24
N GLY A 365 -5.12 -14.22 22.92
CA GLY A 365 -5.18 -14.50 24.35
C GLY A 365 -4.90 -13.30 25.28
N PHE A 366 -4.75 -12.10 24.71
CA PHE A 366 -4.45 -10.89 25.48
C PHE A 366 -5.61 -9.88 25.44
N PRO A 367 -5.90 -9.19 26.58
CA PRO A 367 -6.85 -8.09 26.57
C PRO A 367 -6.29 -6.86 25.84
N LEU A 368 -7.17 -6.00 25.30
CA LEU A 368 -6.81 -4.81 24.52
C LEU A 368 -5.82 -3.89 25.27
N GLU A 369 -5.99 -3.76 26.58
CA GLU A 369 -5.14 -2.93 27.45
C GLU A 369 -3.71 -3.44 27.52
N ALA A 370 -3.48 -4.71 27.17
CA ALA A 370 -2.14 -5.29 27.09
C ALA A 370 -1.30 -4.65 26.00
N ARG A 371 -1.93 -4.19 24.89
CA ARG A 371 -1.24 -3.62 23.76
C ARG A 371 -0.07 -4.52 23.31
N MET A 372 -0.32 -5.82 23.19
CA MET A 372 0.76 -6.80 22.97
C MET A 372 1.55 -6.51 21.71
N GLY A 373 0.90 -6.13 20.62
CA GLY A 373 1.59 -5.71 19.41
C GLY A 373 2.59 -4.57 19.64
N HIS A 374 2.24 -3.61 20.50
CA HIS A 374 3.14 -2.52 20.87
C HIS A 374 4.32 -3.01 21.74
N GLN A 375 4.08 -3.90 22.71
CA GLN A 375 5.14 -4.47 23.55
C GLN A 375 6.16 -5.25 22.68
N VAL A 376 5.67 -6.12 21.81
CA VAL A 376 6.53 -6.83 20.83
C VAL A 376 7.36 -5.85 19.98
N THR A 377 6.76 -4.73 19.55
CA THR A 377 7.49 -3.71 18.79
C THR A 377 8.65 -3.10 19.61
N LEU A 378 8.42 -2.82 20.89
CA LEU A 378 9.46 -2.29 21.76
C LEU A 378 10.58 -3.32 21.99
N GLU A 379 10.24 -4.60 22.19
CA GLU A 379 11.21 -5.68 22.35
C GLU A 379 12.03 -5.90 21.06
N ALA A 380 11.38 -5.87 19.88
CA ALA A 380 12.08 -5.95 18.61
C ALA A 380 13.08 -4.79 18.42
N ARG A 381 12.69 -3.56 18.80
CA ARG A 381 13.61 -2.40 18.77
C ARG A 381 14.83 -2.59 19.65
N ARG A 382 14.66 -3.11 20.87
CA ARG A 382 15.79 -3.41 21.78
C ARG A 382 16.80 -4.37 21.16
N ARG A 383 16.33 -5.26 20.27
CA ARG A 383 17.12 -6.27 19.55
C ARG A 383 17.63 -5.83 18.19
N GLY A 384 17.28 -4.60 17.77
CA GLY A 384 17.77 -4.02 16.51
C GLY A 384 16.90 -4.32 15.29
N ALA A 385 15.58 -4.38 15.45
CA ALA A 385 14.63 -4.40 14.34
C ALA A 385 13.47 -3.42 14.53
N ILE A 386 13.02 -2.81 13.44
CA ILE A 386 11.80 -2.02 13.41
C ILE A 386 10.70 -2.89 12.80
N VAL A 387 9.67 -3.14 13.58
CA VAL A 387 8.42 -3.77 13.15
C VAL A 387 7.24 -2.85 13.50
N ARG A 388 6.09 -3.09 12.93
CA ARG A 388 4.88 -2.29 13.18
C ARG A 388 3.72 -3.20 13.54
N PRO A 389 2.96 -2.89 14.60
CA PRO A 389 1.72 -3.61 14.90
C PRO A 389 0.53 -2.95 14.18
N LEU A 390 -0.43 -3.78 13.79
CA LEU A 390 -1.80 -3.40 13.47
C LEU A 390 -2.70 -4.02 14.56
N GLY A 391 -2.97 -3.27 15.63
CA GLY A 391 -3.49 -3.87 16.86
C GLY A 391 -2.50 -4.90 17.40
N ASP A 392 -2.94 -6.15 17.52
CA ASP A 392 -2.10 -7.27 17.96
C ASP A 392 -1.60 -8.15 16.79
N VAL A 393 -1.64 -7.64 15.55
CA VAL A 393 -1.00 -8.27 14.40
C VAL A 393 0.36 -7.63 14.15
N ILE A 394 1.44 -8.38 14.31
CA ILE A 394 2.80 -7.95 13.96
C ILE A 394 3.00 -8.07 12.46
N VAL A 395 3.36 -6.97 11.82
CA VAL A 395 3.59 -6.92 10.37
C VAL A 395 5.06 -7.05 10.05
N LEU A 396 5.39 -7.94 9.10
CA LEU A 396 6.68 -8.00 8.43
C LEU A 396 6.49 -7.71 6.95
N MET A 397 7.14 -6.68 6.48
CA MET A 397 7.21 -6.26 5.07
C MET A 397 8.60 -5.66 4.79
N PRO A 398 9.69 -6.43 4.93
CA PRO A 398 11.04 -5.89 4.74
C PRO A 398 11.26 -5.44 3.29
N PRO A 399 12.30 -4.62 3.00
CA PRO A 399 12.72 -4.32 1.64
C PRO A 399 12.99 -5.62 0.86
N LEU A 400 12.61 -5.66 -0.43
CA LEU A 400 12.84 -6.86 -1.25
C LEU A 400 14.33 -7.17 -1.42
N ALA A 401 15.17 -6.14 -1.29
CA ALA A 401 16.61 -6.26 -1.32
C ALA A 401 17.25 -6.87 -0.06
N ILE A 402 16.48 -7.15 1.00
CA ILE A 402 17.02 -7.75 2.25
C ILE A 402 17.83 -9.00 1.95
N SER A 403 18.97 -9.16 2.60
CA SER A 403 19.76 -10.38 2.50
C SER A 403 19.07 -11.55 3.21
N GLU A 404 19.37 -12.79 2.80
CA GLU A 404 18.85 -13.98 3.49
C GLU A 404 19.26 -13.98 4.98
N ALA A 405 20.50 -13.60 5.28
CA ALA A 405 21.01 -13.52 6.66
C ALA A 405 20.26 -12.46 7.51
N ASP A 406 19.96 -11.29 6.94
CA ASP A 406 19.17 -10.27 7.65
C ASP A 406 17.72 -10.67 7.78
N LEU A 407 17.17 -11.41 6.80
CA LEU A 407 15.82 -11.96 6.86
C LEU A 407 15.69 -12.99 7.99
N GLU A 408 16.66 -13.93 8.10
CA GLU A 408 16.75 -14.88 9.21
C GLU A 408 16.85 -14.14 10.55
N ARG A 409 17.76 -13.17 10.65
CA ARG A 409 17.94 -12.36 11.86
C ARG A 409 16.67 -11.61 12.24
N LEU A 410 15.95 -11.02 11.26
CA LEU A 410 14.70 -10.31 11.50
C LEU A 410 13.65 -11.23 12.11
N VAL A 411 13.46 -12.44 11.54
CA VAL A 411 12.46 -13.39 12.04
C VAL A 411 12.84 -13.90 13.45
N VAL A 412 14.12 -14.17 13.70
CA VAL A 412 14.60 -14.56 15.04
C VAL A 412 14.33 -13.45 16.06
N ILE A 413 14.62 -12.19 15.73
CA ILE A 413 14.33 -11.04 16.60
C ILE A 413 12.84 -10.96 16.92
N VAL A 414 11.98 -11.16 15.92
CA VAL A 414 10.52 -11.10 16.11
C VAL A 414 10.03 -12.27 16.97
N TRP A 415 10.55 -13.47 16.75
CA TRP A 415 10.24 -14.65 17.57
C TRP A 415 10.60 -14.41 19.05
N GLU A 416 11.85 -13.95 19.34
CA GLU A 416 12.30 -13.61 20.68
C GLU A 416 11.47 -12.49 21.31
N ALA A 417 11.15 -11.44 20.53
CA ALA A 417 10.35 -10.32 21.00
C ALA A 417 8.92 -10.74 21.40
N ILE A 418 8.30 -11.67 20.66
CA ILE A 418 7.00 -12.24 21.00
C ILE A 418 7.06 -13.03 22.31
N VAL A 419 8.07 -13.91 22.45
CA VAL A 419 8.25 -14.75 23.64
C VAL A 419 8.49 -13.91 24.88
N ASP A 420 9.37 -12.92 24.82
CA ASP A 420 9.71 -12.09 25.97
C ASP A 420 8.57 -11.17 26.37
N ALA A 421 7.89 -10.53 25.42
CA ALA A 421 6.72 -9.69 25.72
C ALA A 421 5.58 -10.48 26.39
N ALA A 422 5.37 -11.74 26.00
CA ALA A 422 4.38 -12.60 26.62
C ALA A 422 4.82 -13.02 28.04
N SER A 423 6.07 -13.41 28.22
CA SER A 423 6.63 -13.84 29.52
C SER A 423 6.64 -12.72 30.57
N GLU A 424 7.01 -11.50 30.21
CA GLU A 424 6.98 -10.32 31.09
C GLU A 424 5.56 -10.06 31.60
N ARG A 425 4.55 -10.31 30.77
CA ARG A 425 3.17 -10.10 31.16
C ARG A 425 2.64 -11.20 32.10
N GLU A 426 2.99 -12.45 31.88
CA GLU A 426 2.61 -13.53 32.79
C GLU A 426 3.16 -13.28 34.20
N LEU A 427 4.41 -12.80 34.30
CA LEU A 427 5.04 -12.40 35.56
C LEU A 427 4.34 -11.19 36.22
N ALA A 428 3.84 -10.25 35.43
CA ALA A 428 3.13 -9.06 35.95
C ALA A 428 1.70 -9.37 36.39
N ALA A 429 1.11 -10.47 35.93
CA ALA A 429 -0.24 -10.92 36.29
C ALA A 429 -0.28 -11.90 37.47
N ALA A 430 0.88 -12.51 37.85
CA ALA A 430 1.06 -13.41 39.00
C ALA A 430 1.41 -12.64 40.27
#